data_c73b4d1c0e463c8ec1ca9ed9a6ae008c
#
_entry.id   c73b4d1c0e463c8ec1ca9ed9a6ae008c
#
_cell.length_a   1.000
_cell.length_b   1.000
_cell.length_c   1.000
_cell.angle_alpha   90.00
_cell.angle_beta   90.00
_cell.angle_gamma   90.00
#
_symmetry.space_group_name_H-M   'P 1'
#
loop_
_entity.id
_entity.type
_entity.pdbx_description
1 polymer ?
#
loop_
_entity_poly.entity_id
_entity_poly.type
_entity_poly.pdbx_seq_one_letter_code
_entity_poly.pdbx_strand_id
1 'polypeptide(L)'
;MSKALRVLITGAARGIGMATAQVLANRGHSVVATDVSALSGLEGIQAHVLDVTSDDSVARCLKEVGPLDAIVNNAAISGGGPVEGYPLDRFRQMFETNTLGALRVIQAVLPAWRKRGSGVIVNVSSVNGRVSSPLGAAYSASKFALEALTESLHLEVRHFGIRSVLIEPGTIAPGMKASEPHKGPAEYAGLWEQWAGADTKMTGPSGRPGPEVVALAIASAIEDPATPLRVPVGQDAEMILGLRRSLDDQAFEEAMRKAVGLTW
;
A
#
# COMPACT_ATOMS: atom_id res chain seq x y z
N MET A 1 18.61 21.59 -7.07
CA MET A 1 18.36 20.15 -7.32
C MET A 1 18.31 19.46 -5.98
N SER A 2 17.27 18.67 -5.68
CA SER A 2 17.24 17.86 -4.46
C SER A 2 18.38 16.84 -4.47
N LYS A 3 18.92 16.51 -3.30
CA LYS A 3 19.96 15.49 -3.16
C LYS A 3 19.45 14.14 -3.68
N ALA A 4 20.23 13.47 -4.53
CA ALA A 4 19.93 12.10 -4.95
C ALA A 4 19.88 11.17 -3.72
N LEU A 5 18.79 10.44 -3.53
CA LEU A 5 18.57 9.50 -2.43
C LEU A 5 18.68 8.08 -2.95
N ARG A 6 19.08 7.15 -2.06
CA ARG A 6 19.03 5.71 -2.35
C ARG A 6 17.76 5.13 -1.75
N VAL A 7 16.88 4.61 -2.61
CA VAL A 7 15.51 4.21 -2.28
C VAL A 7 15.29 2.72 -2.58
N LEU A 8 14.89 1.93 -1.58
CA LEU A 8 14.46 0.56 -1.77
C LEU A 8 12.94 0.50 -1.92
N ILE A 9 12.45 -0.28 -2.89
CA ILE A 9 11.01 -0.47 -3.15
C ILE A 9 10.71 -1.96 -3.11
N THR A 10 9.74 -2.38 -2.28
CA THR A 10 9.26 -3.75 -2.23
C THR A 10 8.07 -3.96 -3.17
N GLY A 11 7.95 -5.17 -3.78
CA GLY A 11 6.87 -5.46 -4.71
C GLY A 11 6.98 -4.68 -6.02
N ALA A 12 8.19 -4.54 -6.56
CA ALA A 12 8.50 -3.68 -7.71
C ALA A 12 8.41 -4.39 -9.08
N ALA A 13 7.99 -5.66 -9.15
CA ALA A 13 7.91 -6.37 -10.43
C ALA A 13 6.79 -5.85 -11.35
N ARG A 14 5.83 -5.07 -10.83
CA ARG A 14 4.68 -4.54 -11.59
C ARG A 14 3.95 -3.42 -10.85
N GLY A 15 2.96 -2.83 -11.54
CA GLY A 15 1.99 -1.89 -10.96
C GLY A 15 2.66 -0.70 -10.29
N ILE A 16 2.18 -0.32 -9.11
CA ILE A 16 2.66 0.86 -8.35
C ILE A 16 4.16 0.77 -8.07
N GLY A 17 4.65 -0.40 -7.66
CA GLY A 17 6.07 -0.57 -7.34
C GLY A 17 6.99 -0.35 -8.54
N MET A 18 6.64 -0.92 -9.71
CA MET A 18 7.40 -0.71 -10.95
C MET A 18 7.35 0.76 -11.40
N ALA A 19 6.16 1.35 -11.43
CA ALA A 19 6.00 2.76 -11.80
C ALA A 19 6.79 3.69 -10.85
N THR A 20 6.80 3.38 -9.54
CA THR A 20 7.58 4.13 -8.54
C THR A 20 9.08 4.02 -8.83
N ALA A 21 9.56 2.82 -9.16
CA ALA A 21 10.97 2.61 -9.50
C ALA A 21 11.39 3.46 -10.71
N GLN A 22 10.58 3.47 -11.77
CA GLN A 22 10.81 4.28 -12.97
C GLN A 22 10.76 5.79 -12.68
N VAL A 23 9.74 6.25 -11.95
CA VAL A 23 9.59 7.69 -11.61
C VAL A 23 10.77 8.18 -10.80
N LEU A 24 11.19 7.44 -9.76
CA LEU A 24 12.31 7.83 -8.92
C LEU A 24 13.66 7.80 -9.67
N ALA A 25 13.88 6.79 -10.53
CA ALA A 25 15.08 6.73 -11.37
C ALA A 25 15.13 7.92 -12.35
N ASN A 26 14.02 8.28 -13.00
CA ASN A 26 13.92 9.43 -13.89
C ASN A 26 14.14 10.77 -13.18
N ARG A 27 13.89 10.84 -11.85
CA ARG A 27 14.18 12.00 -11.00
C ARG A 27 15.63 12.03 -10.48
N GLY A 28 16.46 11.05 -10.88
CA GLY A 28 17.87 10.98 -10.52
C GLY A 28 18.17 10.31 -9.17
N HIS A 29 17.22 9.58 -8.59
CA HIS A 29 17.46 8.79 -7.40
C HIS A 29 18.13 7.44 -7.74
N SER A 30 18.91 6.90 -6.79
CA SER A 30 19.45 5.54 -6.88
C SER A 30 18.39 4.56 -6.38
N VAL A 31 17.81 3.77 -7.28
CA VAL A 31 16.70 2.88 -6.96
C VAL A 31 17.16 1.43 -6.82
N VAL A 32 16.70 0.79 -5.74
CA VAL A 32 16.80 -0.65 -5.51
C VAL A 32 15.39 -1.24 -5.58
N ALA A 33 15.07 -1.85 -6.70
CA ALA A 33 13.78 -2.52 -6.92
C ALA A 33 13.85 -3.95 -6.39
N THR A 34 12.85 -4.37 -5.59
CA THR A 34 12.82 -5.72 -5.03
C THR A 34 11.44 -6.38 -5.18
N ASP A 35 11.44 -7.69 -5.40
CA ASP A 35 10.23 -8.51 -5.46
C ASP A 35 10.57 -9.97 -5.14
N VAL A 36 9.58 -10.80 -4.82
CA VAL A 36 9.73 -12.26 -4.73
C VAL A 36 9.93 -12.89 -6.12
N SER A 37 9.45 -12.22 -7.17
CA SER A 37 9.57 -12.62 -8.58
C SER A 37 10.78 -11.95 -9.22
N ALA A 38 11.28 -12.55 -10.30
CA ALA A 38 12.30 -11.95 -11.12
C ALA A 38 11.81 -10.59 -11.68
N LEU A 39 12.66 -9.60 -11.62
CA LEU A 39 12.41 -8.25 -12.11
C LEU A 39 12.87 -8.12 -13.56
N SER A 40 12.04 -7.50 -14.40
CA SER A 40 12.36 -7.20 -15.81
C SER A 40 11.85 -5.80 -16.18
N GLY A 41 12.40 -5.21 -17.25
CA GLY A 41 11.96 -3.88 -17.74
C GLY A 41 12.36 -2.71 -16.83
N LEU A 42 13.40 -2.88 -16.01
CA LEU A 42 13.94 -1.87 -15.10
C LEU A 42 15.40 -1.57 -15.45
N GLU A 43 15.62 -1.11 -16.68
CA GLU A 43 16.97 -0.78 -17.16
C GLU A 43 17.60 0.33 -16.30
N GLY A 44 18.86 0.11 -15.89
CA GLY A 44 19.59 1.05 -15.04
C GLY A 44 19.17 1.06 -13.57
N ILE A 45 18.20 0.22 -13.16
CA ILE A 45 17.73 0.08 -11.79
C ILE A 45 18.32 -1.20 -11.17
N GLN A 46 18.87 -1.09 -9.98
CA GLN A 46 19.37 -2.26 -9.25
C GLN A 46 18.22 -3.16 -8.83
N ALA A 47 18.29 -4.46 -9.18
CA ALA A 47 17.24 -5.44 -8.90
C ALA A 47 17.72 -6.52 -7.92
N HIS A 48 16.90 -6.84 -6.92
CA HIS A 48 17.17 -7.92 -5.96
C HIS A 48 15.92 -8.74 -5.67
N VAL A 49 16.11 -10.01 -5.32
CA VAL A 49 15.04 -10.85 -4.79
C VAL A 49 14.82 -10.55 -3.31
N LEU A 50 13.59 -10.25 -2.94
CA LEU A 50 13.19 -9.99 -1.57
C LEU A 50 11.80 -10.56 -1.30
N ASP A 51 11.73 -11.53 -0.39
CA ASP A 51 10.50 -11.99 0.23
C ASP A 51 10.33 -11.26 1.58
N VAL A 52 9.36 -10.35 1.66
CA VAL A 52 9.06 -9.58 2.87
C VAL A 52 8.49 -10.43 4.00
N THR A 53 8.08 -11.67 3.72
CA THR A 53 7.57 -12.61 4.74
C THR A 53 8.68 -13.42 5.41
N SER A 54 9.94 -13.27 4.95
CA SER A 54 11.11 -14.00 5.45
C SER A 54 12.13 -13.05 6.08
N ASP A 55 12.40 -13.22 7.37
CA ASP A 55 13.41 -12.46 8.12
C ASP A 55 14.80 -12.61 7.47
N ASP A 56 15.17 -13.83 7.08
CA ASP A 56 16.45 -14.11 6.43
C ASP A 56 16.57 -13.45 5.05
N SER A 57 15.48 -13.40 4.29
CA SER A 57 15.45 -12.75 2.98
C SER A 57 15.63 -11.24 3.13
N VAL A 58 14.94 -10.62 4.09
CA VAL A 58 15.09 -9.19 4.40
C VAL A 58 16.51 -8.87 4.86
N ALA A 59 17.04 -9.62 5.80
CA ALA A 59 18.39 -9.40 6.32
C ALA A 59 19.47 -9.52 5.24
N ARG A 60 19.38 -10.57 4.40
CA ARG A 60 20.31 -10.79 3.29
C ARG A 60 20.24 -9.66 2.27
N CYS A 61 19.02 -9.31 1.81
CA CYS A 61 18.85 -8.23 0.83
C CYS A 61 19.41 -6.90 1.34
N LEU A 62 19.08 -6.49 2.56
CA LEU A 62 19.58 -5.23 3.13
C LEU A 62 21.10 -5.21 3.33
N LYS A 63 21.70 -6.35 3.63
CA LYS A 63 23.17 -6.48 3.69
C LYS A 63 23.82 -6.28 2.32
N GLU A 64 23.22 -6.85 1.28
CA GLU A 64 23.72 -6.75 -0.12
C GLU A 64 23.55 -5.34 -0.68
N VAL A 65 22.40 -4.70 -0.45
CA VAL A 65 22.14 -3.37 -0.99
C VAL A 65 22.86 -2.25 -0.23
N GLY A 66 23.20 -2.48 1.03
CA GLY A 66 23.89 -1.48 1.84
C GLY A 66 23.01 -0.30 2.30
N PRO A 67 23.61 0.86 2.63
CA PRO A 67 22.89 1.98 3.23
C PRO A 67 21.79 2.54 2.31
N LEU A 68 20.62 2.81 2.89
CA LEU A 68 19.43 3.37 2.23
C LEU A 68 19.04 4.71 2.88
N ASP A 69 18.45 5.62 2.09
CA ASP A 69 17.89 6.89 2.56
C ASP A 69 16.39 6.82 2.71
N ALA A 70 15.72 6.02 1.89
CA ALA A 70 14.28 5.80 1.95
C ALA A 70 13.91 4.34 1.65
N ILE A 71 12.76 3.92 2.19
CA ILE A 71 12.10 2.65 1.83
C ILE A 71 10.66 2.92 1.41
N VAL A 72 10.20 2.17 0.42
CA VAL A 72 8.80 2.12 -0.02
C VAL A 72 8.28 0.71 0.19
N ASN A 73 7.49 0.51 1.24
CA ASN A 73 6.79 -0.74 1.53
C ASN A 73 5.52 -0.80 0.66
N ASN A 74 5.67 -1.36 -0.53
CA ASN A 74 4.59 -1.50 -1.49
C ASN A 74 4.14 -2.97 -1.69
N ALA A 75 4.98 -3.95 -1.34
CA ALA A 75 4.63 -5.36 -1.46
C ALA A 75 3.33 -5.67 -0.72
N ALA A 76 2.35 -6.20 -1.43
CA ALA A 76 1.04 -6.55 -0.89
C ALA A 76 0.35 -7.60 -1.73
N ILE A 77 -0.54 -8.35 -1.10
CA ILE A 77 -1.47 -9.29 -1.73
C ILE A 77 -2.90 -8.89 -1.39
N SER A 78 -3.85 -9.27 -2.23
CA SER A 78 -5.28 -9.07 -2.01
C SER A 78 -6.07 -10.33 -2.32
N GLY A 79 -7.30 -10.37 -1.84
CA GLY A 79 -8.27 -11.43 -2.11
C GLY A 79 -9.59 -11.08 -1.43
N GLY A 80 -10.69 -11.60 -1.97
CA GLY A 80 -12.03 -11.30 -1.49
C GLY A 80 -12.80 -12.53 -1.08
N GLY A 81 -13.79 -12.33 -0.23
CA GLY A 81 -14.75 -13.33 0.21
C GLY A 81 -15.54 -12.89 1.43
N PRO A 82 -16.72 -13.47 1.67
CA PRO A 82 -17.48 -13.22 2.88
C PRO A 82 -16.69 -13.67 4.10
N VAL A 83 -16.86 -12.97 5.21
CA VAL A 83 -16.17 -13.32 6.47
C VAL A 83 -16.53 -14.74 6.90
N GLU A 84 -17.79 -15.14 6.70
CA GLU A 84 -18.22 -16.50 6.93
C GLU A 84 -17.51 -17.46 5.98
N GLY A 85 -16.78 -18.40 6.57
CA GLY A 85 -16.03 -19.40 5.83
C GLY A 85 -14.74 -18.91 5.17
N TYR A 86 -14.34 -17.65 5.34
CA TYR A 86 -13.07 -17.19 4.76
C TYR A 86 -11.89 -17.97 5.37
N PRO A 87 -11.00 -18.56 4.56
CA PRO A 87 -9.91 -19.39 5.07
C PRO A 87 -8.95 -18.60 5.95
N LEU A 88 -8.77 -19.00 7.21
CA LEU A 88 -7.88 -18.30 8.15
C LEU A 88 -6.43 -18.23 7.66
N ASP A 89 -5.96 -19.22 6.92
CA ASP A 89 -4.60 -19.19 6.38
C ASP A 89 -4.42 -18.10 5.31
N ARG A 90 -5.45 -17.85 4.47
CA ARG A 90 -5.43 -16.71 3.56
C ARG A 90 -5.46 -15.38 4.31
N PHE A 91 -6.23 -15.33 5.41
CA PHE A 91 -6.27 -14.16 6.29
C PHE A 91 -4.88 -13.88 6.90
N ARG A 92 -4.25 -14.90 7.48
CA ARG A 92 -2.89 -14.83 8.03
C ARG A 92 -1.87 -14.38 6.99
N GLN A 93 -1.95 -14.95 5.78
CA GLN A 93 -1.05 -14.62 4.68
C GLN A 93 -1.14 -13.14 4.27
N MET A 94 -2.36 -12.54 4.27
CA MET A 94 -2.51 -11.11 4.02
C MET A 94 -1.86 -10.25 5.11
N PHE A 95 -2.03 -10.60 6.38
CA PHE A 95 -1.36 -9.91 7.48
C PHE A 95 0.15 -10.07 7.39
N GLU A 96 0.61 -11.28 7.11
CA GLU A 96 2.03 -11.60 7.00
C GLU A 96 2.72 -10.74 5.92
N THR A 97 2.09 -10.62 4.75
CA THR A 97 2.66 -9.84 3.65
C THR A 97 2.44 -8.34 3.84
N ASN A 98 1.17 -7.92 4.05
CA ASN A 98 0.79 -6.51 3.94
C ASN A 98 1.17 -5.67 5.17
N THR A 99 1.30 -6.30 6.34
CA THR A 99 1.56 -5.62 7.61
C THR A 99 2.91 -6.01 8.19
N LEU A 100 3.11 -7.30 8.49
CA LEU A 100 4.34 -7.77 9.12
C LEU A 100 5.54 -7.69 8.17
N GLY A 101 5.32 -7.89 6.85
CA GLY A 101 6.36 -7.69 5.85
C GLY A 101 6.90 -6.26 5.83
N ALA A 102 6.02 -5.26 5.88
CA ALA A 102 6.42 -3.86 6.00
C ALA A 102 7.17 -3.61 7.32
N LEU A 103 6.67 -4.17 8.44
CA LEU A 103 7.30 -4.03 9.76
C LEU A 103 8.72 -4.61 9.76
N ARG A 104 8.96 -5.78 9.14
CA ARG A 104 10.30 -6.38 9.04
C ARG A 104 11.31 -5.47 8.36
N VAL A 105 10.92 -4.92 7.21
CA VAL A 105 11.80 -3.99 6.47
C VAL A 105 12.07 -2.72 7.29
N ILE A 106 11.05 -2.17 7.95
CA ILE A 106 11.17 -1.01 8.84
C ILE A 106 12.16 -1.31 9.97
N GLN A 107 11.94 -2.40 10.71
CA GLN A 107 12.80 -2.77 11.85
C GLN A 107 14.25 -2.98 11.45
N ALA A 108 14.51 -3.49 10.26
CA ALA A 108 15.85 -3.76 9.78
C ALA A 108 16.64 -2.47 9.42
N VAL A 109 15.96 -1.38 9.00
CA VAL A 109 16.64 -0.10 8.67
C VAL A 109 16.70 0.87 9.85
N LEU A 110 15.76 0.82 10.80
CA LEU A 110 15.62 1.79 11.89
C LEU A 110 16.87 1.96 12.76
N PRO A 111 17.62 0.91 13.17
CA PRO A 111 18.79 1.10 14.01
C PRO A 111 19.87 1.98 13.38
N ALA A 112 20.11 1.82 12.08
CA ALA A 112 21.08 2.62 11.35
C ALA A 112 20.57 4.06 11.13
N TRP A 113 19.29 4.23 10.80
CA TRP A 113 18.69 5.54 10.59
C TRP A 113 18.56 6.37 11.86
N ARG A 114 18.24 5.74 12.98
CA ARG A 114 18.26 6.39 14.31
C ARG A 114 19.63 6.94 14.67
N LYS A 115 20.71 6.18 14.39
CA LYS A 115 22.10 6.63 14.61
C LYS A 115 22.47 7.79 13.67
N ARG A 116 22.00 7.73 12.42
CA ARG A 116 22.27 8.74 11.39
C ARG A 116 21.46 10.02 11.57
N GLY A 117 20.29 9.95 12.23
CA GLY A 117 19.38 11.06 12.39
C GLY A 117 18.56 11.39 11.15
N SER A 118 18.36 10.45 10.23
CA SER A 118 17.59 10.69 9.01
C SER A 118 17.11 9.40 8.35
N GLY A 119 15.94 9.48 7.68
CA GLY A 119 15.36 8.40 6.89
C GLY A 119 13.93 8.73 6.48
N VAL A 120 13.42 8.09 5.42
CA VAL A 120 12.04 8.23 4.97
C VAL A 120 11.40 6.87 4.77
N ILE A 121 10.29 6.62 5.45
CA ILE A 121 9.48 5.43 5.33
C ILE A 121 8.20 5.82 4.59
N VAL A 122 7.94 5.18 3.46
CA VAL A 122 6.67 5.32 2.74
C VAL A 122 5.97 3.96 2.75
N ASN A 123 4.83 3.89 3.40
CA ASN A 123 3.99 2.70 3.42
C ASN A 123 2.81 2.89 2.46
N VAL A 124 2.70 2.02 1.45
CA VAL A 124 1.57 2.03 0.53
C VAL A 124 0.40 1.30 1.19
N SER A 125 -0.51 2.10 1.74
CA SER A 125 -1.76 1.66 2.34
C SER A 125 -2.85 1.49 1.27
N SER A 126 -4.04 1.94 1.53
CA SER A 126 -5.20 1.97 0.65
C SER A 126 -6.29 2.81 1.29
N VAL A 127 -7.28 3.27 0.50
CA VAL A 127 -8.55 3.71 1.05
C VAL A 127 -9.15 2.63 1.98
N ASN A 128 -8.89 1.36 1.69
CA ASN A 128 -9.31 0.22 2.52
C ASN A 128 -8.52 0.07 3.84
N GLY A 129 -7.57 0.93 4.11
CA GLY A 129 -6.95 1.08 5.44
C GLY A 129 -7.73 2.00 6.39
N ARG A 130 -8.75 2.70 5.87
CA ARG A 130 -9.59 3.66 6.63
C ARG A 130 -11.07 3.35 6.56
N VAL A 131 -11.49 2.61 5.54
CA VAL A 131 -12.85 2.14 5.36
C VAL A 131 -12.82 0.68 4.94
N SER A 132 -13.87 -0.08 5.25
CA SER A 132 -13.96 -1.48 4.82
C SER A 132 -15.08 -1.65 3.80
N SER A 133 -14.88 -2.56 2.88
CA SER A 133 -15.88 -2.93 1.87
C SER A 133 -16.43 -4.34 2.13
N PRO A 134 -17.67 -4.63 1.70
CA PRO A 134 -18.11 -6.01 1.65
C PRO A 134 -17.11 -6.90 0.91
N LEU A 135 -16.99 -8.14 1.34
CA LEU A 135 -16.10 -9.16 0.74
C LEU A 135 -14.59 -8.82 0.82
N GLY A 136 -14.22 -7.68 1.41
CA GLY A 136 -12.84 -7.20 1.49
C GLY A 136 -12.20 -7.30 2.89
N ALA A 137 -12.81 -8.00 3.84
CA ALA A 137 -12.46 -7.94 5.26
C ALA A 137 -10.98 -8.24 5.56
N ALA A 138 -10.41 -9.31 4.99
CA ALA A 138 -9.02 -9.69 5.25
C ALA A 138 -8.02 -8.63 4.75
N TYR A 139 -8.25 -8.10 3.54
CA TYR A 139 -7.43 -7.04 2.97
C TYR A 139 -7.56 -5.74 3.78
N SER A 140 -8.80 -5.30 4.03
CA SER A 140 -9.05 -4.09 4.82
C SER A 140 -8.41 -4.19 6.20
N ALA A 141 -8.62 -5.29 6.93
CA ALA A 141 -8.03 -5.48 8.25
C ALA A 141 -6.49 -5.40 8.23
N SER A 142 -5.83 -5.97 7.21
CA SER A 142 -4.37 -5.87 7.07
C SER A 142 -3.91 -4.44 6.80
N LYS A 143 -4.67 -3.65 6.02
CA LYS A 143 -4.34 -2.25 5.73
C LYS A 143 -4.66 -1.33 6.92
N PHE A 144 -5.76 -1.56 7.67
CA PHE A 144 -6.02 -0.89 8.94
C PHE A 144 -4.88 -1.13 9.95
N ALA A 145 -4.37 -2.36 10.03
CA ALA A 145 -3.23 -2.66 10.88
C ALA A 145 -1.96 -1.91 10.44
N LEU A 146 -1.70 -1.78 9.14
CA LEU A 146 -0.59 -1.00 8.60
C LEU A 146 -0.74 0.50 8.91
N GLU A 147 -1.96 1.05 8.85
CA GLU A 147 -2.27 2.43 9.24
C GLU A 147 -1.92 2.68 10.70
N ALA A 148 -2.46 1.85 11.61
CA ALA A 148 -2.22 1.98 13.05
C ALA A 148 -0.73 1.84 13.41
N LEU A 149 -0.04 0.86 12.81
CA LEU A 149 1.39 0.66 12.97
C LEU A 149 2.17 1.91 12.53
N THR A 150 1.83 2.48 11.38
CA THR A 150 2.54 3.64 10.84
C THR A 150 2.26 4.90 11.66
N GLU A 151 1.05 5.05 12.19
CA GLU A 151 0.69 6.17 13.07
C GLU A 151 1.50 6.15 14.37
N SER A 152 1.62 4.99 15.02
CA SER A 152 2.50 4.81 16.18
C SER A 152 3.96 5.11 15.84
N LEU A 153 4.44 4.50 14.77
CA LEU A 153 5.82 4.69 14.29
C LEU A 153 6.13 6.17 14.02
N HIS A 154 5.19 6.91 13.42
CA HIS A 154 5.35 8.34 13.13
C HIS A 154 5.69 9.15 14.39
N LEU A 155 4.99 8.86 15.48
CA LEU A 155 5.23 9.53 16.77
C LEU A 155 6.56 9.12 17.40
N GLU A 156 6.93 7.85 17.27
CA GLU A 156 8.16 7.28 17.86
C GLU A 156 9.44 7.77 17.16
N VAL A 157 9.44 7.86 15.81
CA VAL A 157 10.67 8.05 15.04
C VAL A 157 10.96 9.49 14.64
N ARG A 158 9.96 10.38 14.68
CA ARG A 158 10.15 11.79 14.29
C ARG A 158 11.21 12.52 15.12
N HIS A 159 11.34 12.14 16.40
CA HIS A 159 12.37 12.67 17.30
C HIS A 159 13.79 12.36 16.77
N PHE A 160 13.96 11.29 16.03
CA PHE A 160 15.24 10.88 15.43
C PHE A 160 15.42 11.45 14.01
N GLY A 161 14.62 12.42 13.56
CA GLY A 161 14.70 12.96 12.21
C GLY A 161 14.27 11.98 11.10
N ILE A 162 13.53 10.92 11.47
CA ILE A 162 12.97 9.95 10.53
C ILE A 162 11.52 10.31 10.26
N ARG A 163 11.13 10.32 8.98
CA ARG A 163 9.75 10.58 8.54
C ARG A 163 9.05 9.29 8.14
N SER A 164 7.77 9.20 8.44
CA SER A 164 6.90 8.14 7.92
C SER A 164 5.69 8.76 7.23
N VAL A 165 5.30 8.19 6.09
CA VAL A 165 4.17 8.63 5.26
C VAL A 165 3.36 7.40 4.84
N LEU A 166 2.04 7.56 4.89
CA LEU A 166 1.05 6.63 4.36
C LEU A 166 0.53 7.18 3.03
N ILE A 167 0.66 6.40 1.98
CA ILE A 167 0.00 6.66 0.71
C ILE A 167 -1.28 5.84 0.72
N GLU A 168 -2.43 6.47 0.49
CA GLU A 168 -3.76 5.86 0.57
C GLU A 168 -4.41 5.86 -0.83
N PRO A 169 -4.01 4.93 -1.75
CA PRO A 169 -4.60 4.87 -3.07
C PRO A 169 -6.07 4.42 -3.02
N GLY A 170 -6.86 4.97 -3.93
CA GLY A 170 -8.14 4.40 -4.33
C GLY A 170 -7.97 3.26 -5.34
N THR A 171 -8.88 3.17 -6.29
CA THR A 171 -8.89 2.13 -7.32
C THR A 171 -7.93 2.49 -8.47
N ILE A 172 -6.88 1.70 -8.63
CA ILE A 172 -5.83 1.92 -9.65
C ILE A 172 -5.94 0.84 -10.74
N ALA A 173 -5.71 1.19 -12.00
CA ALA A 173 -5.68 0.27 -13.14
C ALA A 173 -4.24 0.04 -13.66
N PRO A 174 -3.84 -1.19 -14.06
CA PRO A 174 -4.57 -2.41 -13.75
C PRO A 174 -4.58 -2.66 -12.24
N GLY A 175 -5.66 -3.25 -11.75
CA GLY A 175 -5.78 -3.59 -10.33
C GLY A 175 -4.68 -4.56 -9.87
N MET A 176 -4.53 -4.67 -8.56
CA MET A 176 -3.65 -5.68 -7.97
C MET A 176 -4.13 -7.08 -8.40
N LYS A 177 -3.18 -7.96 -8.76
CA LYS A 177 -3.53 -9.37 -9.02
C LYS A 177 -4.03 -9.98 -7.72
N ALA A 178 -5.34 -10.10 -7.60
CA ALA A 178 -5.97 -10.76 -6.47
C ALA A 178 -5.83 -12.29 -6.58
N SER A 179 -5.78 -12.97 -5.46
CA SER A 179 -6.04 -14.42 -5.43
C SER A 179 -7.48 -14.71 -5.87
N GLU A 180 -7.75 -15.93 -6.32
CA GLU A 180 -9.13 -16.31 -6.63
C GLU A 180 -10.06 -16.01 -5.44
N PRO A 181 -11.23 -15.38 -5.71
CA PRO A 181 -12.17 -15.04 -4.66
C PRO A 181 -12.66 -16.31 -3.95
N HIS A 182 -12.76 -16.26 -2.63
CA HIS A 182 -13.44 -17.29 -1.86
C HIS A 182 -14.94 -16.99 -1.86
N LYS A 183 -15.73 -17.77 -2.59
CA LYS A 183 -17.16 -17.47 -2.78
C LYS A 183 -17.99 -17.57 -1.51
N GLY A 184 -17.53 -18.39 -0.54
CA GLY A 184 -18.27 -18.68 0.68
C GLY A 184 -19.55 -19.46 0.45
N PRO A 185 -20.49 -19.46 1.42
CA PRO A 185 -21.81 -20.05 1.29
C PRO A 185 -22.61 -19.45 0.12
N ALA A 186 -23.51 -20.24 -0.47
CA ALA A 186 -24.29 -19.84 -1.63
C ALA A 186 -25.21 -18.65 -1.36
N GLU A 187 -25.60 -18.44 -0.12
CA GLU A 187 -26.41 -17.33 0.37
C GLU A 187 -25.80 -15.97 0.06
N TYR A 188 -24.46 -15.88 -0.08
CA TYR A 188 -23.74 -14.65 -0.43
C TYR A 188 -23.72 -14.33 -1.93
N ALA A 189 -24.31 -15.16 -2.79
CA ALA A 189 -24.32 -14.94 -4.24
C ALA A 189 -24.91 -13.56 -4.62
N GLY A 190 -26.01 -13.16 -4.01
CA GLY A 190 -26.63 -11.84 -4.25
C GLY A 190 -25.73 -10.67 -3.84
N LEU A 191 -24.95 -10.82 -2.76
CA LEU A 191 -23.97 -9.81 -2.37
C LEU A 191 -22.85 -9.69 -3.41
N TRP A 192 -22.34 -10.81 -3.93
CA TRP A 192 -21.35 -10.82 -4.99
C TRP A 192 -21.83 -10.11 -6.25
N GLU A 193 -23.08 -10.36 -6.66
CA GLU A 193 -23.70 -9.73 -7.84
C GLU A 193 -23.81 -8.22 -7.66
N GLN A 194 -24.32 -7.77 -6.51
CA GLN A 194 -24.49 -6.33 -6.22
C GLN A 194 -23.14 -5.61 -6.08
N TRP A 195 -22.13 -6.29 -5.52
CA TRP A 195 -20.80 -5.72 -5.34
C TRP A 195 -19.96 -5.72 -6.63
N ALA A 196 -20.32 -6.55 -7.63
CA ALA A 196 -19.65 -6.57 -8.91
C ALA A 196 -19.73 -5.18 -9.59
N GLY A 197 -18.55 -4.62 -9.89
CA GLY A 197 -18.45 -3.30 -10.52
C GLY A 197 -18.66 -2.10 -9.58
N ALA A 198 -18.71 -2.30 -8.26
CA ALA A 198 -18.82 -1.21 -7.28
C ALA A 198 -17.67 -0.20 -7.44
N ASP A 199 -16.46 -0.67 -7.69
CA ASP A 199 -15.28 0.14 -7.98
C ASP A 199 -15.45 1.04 -9.23
N THR A 200 -16.09 0.53 -10.28
CA THR A 200 -16.40 1.31 -11.48
C THR A 200 -17.41 2.43 -11.19
N LYS A 201 -18.39 2.17 -10.32
CA LYS A 201 -19.37 3.18 -9.91
C LYS A 201 -18.72 4.30 -9.09
N MET A 202 -17.67 4.01 -8.34
CA MET A 202 -16.98 4.98 -7.48
C MET A 202 -15.88 5.78 -8.19
N THR A 203 -15.33 5.32 -9.30
CA THR A 203 -14.19 5.98 -9.97
C THR A 203 -14.57 7.15 -10.90
N GLY A 204 -15.86 7.42 -11.09
CA GLY A 204 -16.33 8.55 -11.91
C GLY A 204 -16.04 8.38 -13.42
N PRO A 205 -16.36 9.43 -14.22
CA PRO A 205 -16.29 9.37 -15.69
C PRO A 205 -14.84 9.25 -16.23
N SER A 206 -13.85 9.68 -15.49
CA SER A 206 -12.44 9.59 -15.90
C SER A 206 -11.85 8.17 -15.78
N GLY A 207 -12.61 7.24 -15.23
CA GLY A 207 -12.18 5.87 -15.01
C GLY A 207 -11.11 5.74 -13.92
N ARG A 208 -10.43 4.60 -13.93
CA ARG A 208 -9.36 4.30 -12.97
C ARG A 208 -8.03 4.85 -13.45
N PRO A 209 -7.32 5.66 -12.66
CA PRO A 209 -6.00 6.13 -13.04
C PRO A 209 -4.97 4.97 -13.08
N GLY A 210 -3.89 5.17 -13.83
CA GLY A 210 -2.73 4.28 -13.84
C GLY A 210 -1.90 4.36 -12.56
N PRO A 211 -0.94 3.44 -12.37
CA PRO A 211 -0.08 3.41 -11.19
C PRO A 211 0.85 4.64 -11.09
N GLU A 212 1.03 5.38 -12.15
CA GLU A 212 1.91 6.55 -12.24
C GLU A 212 1.47 7.66 -11.27
N VAL A 213 0.16 7.84 -11.06
CA VAL A 213 -0.33 8.86 -10.13
C VAL A 213 0.10 8.57 -8.69
N VAL A 214 0.12 7.28 -8.32
CA VAL A 214 0.60 6.83 -7.01
C VAL A 214 2.12 6.95 -6.91
N ALA A 215 2.82 6.58 -7.98
CA ALA A 215 4.28 6.71 -8.06
C ALA A 215 4.74 8.17 -7.90
N LEU A 216 4.03 9.12 -8.51
CA LEU A 216 4.29 10.55 -8.36
C LEU A 216 4.05 11.04 -6.92
N ALA A 217 2.98 10.57 -6.27
CA ALA A 217 2.70 10.89 -4.87
C ALA A 217 3.78 10.31 -3.93
N ILE A 218 4.24 9.08 -4.18
CA ILE A 218 5.34 8.46 -3.44
C ILE A 218 6.64 9.26 -3.61
N ALA A 219 6.98 9.65 -4.84
CA ALA A 219 8.17 10.44 -5.10
C ALA A 219 8.12 11.80 -4.39
N SER A 220 6.97 12.49 -4.46
CA SER A 220 6.76 13.74 -3.73
C SER A 220 6.88 13.54 -2.21
N ALA A 221 6.33 12.45 -1.66
CA ALA A 221 6.43 12.13 -0.24
C ALA A 221 7.88 11.89 0.23
N ILE A 222 8.71 11.33 -0.64
CA ILE A 222 10.15 11.14 -0.37
C ILE A 222 10.89 12.48 -0.39
N GLU A 223 10.62 13.33 -1.37
CA GLU A 223 11.35 14.56 -1.66
C GLU A 223 10.93 15.74 -0.79
N ASP A 224 9.64 15.85 -0.47
CA ASP A 224 9.10 16.99 0.29
C ASP A 224 8.97 16.66 1.79
N PRO A 225 9.77 17.31 2.66
CA PRO A 225 9.70 17.12 4.09
C PRO A 225 8.39 17.62 4.72
N ALA A 226 7.62 18.46 4.03
CA ALA A 226 6.33 18.96 4.50
C ALA A 226 5.16 18.01 4.21
N THR A 227 5.40 16.89 3.52
CA THR A 227 4.35 15.90 3.24
C THR A 227 3.69 15.43 4.54
N PRO A 228 2.35 15.49 4.64
CA PRO A 228 1.63 15.02 5.81
C PRO A 228 1.74 13.50 5.99
N LEU A 229 1.40 13.00 7.18
CA LEU A 229 1.42 11.57 7.46
C LEU A 229 0.59 10.74 6.46
N ARG A 230 -0.55 11.27 6.00
CA ARG A 230 -1.48 10.58 5.08
C ARG A 230 -1.69 11.36 3.80
N VAL A 231 -1.58 10.67 2.69
CA VAL A 231 -1.74 11.23 1.34
C VAL A 231 -2.74 10.35 0.58
N PRO A 232 -4.02 10.73 0.52
CA PRO A 232 -4.99 10.10 -0.38
C PRO A 232 -4.57 10.28 -1.84
N VAL A 233 -4.74 9.25 -2.66
CA VAL A 233 -4.38 9.31 -4.09
C VAL A 233 -5.49 8.73 -4.96
N GLY A 234 -6.06 9.57 -5.80
CA GLY A 234 -7.19 9.29 -6.67
C GLY A 234 -8.47 9.97 -6.19
N GLN A 235 -9.31 10.36 -7.15
CA GLN A 235 -10.57 11.08 -6.85
C GLN A 235 -11.51 10.30 -5.94
N ASP A 236 -11.58 8.99 -6.14
CA ASP A 236 -12.34 8.07 -5.29
C ASP A 236 -11.80 8.02 -3.85
N ALA A 237 -10.47 7.96 -3.68
CA ALA A 237 -9.86 8.00 -2.36
C ALA A 237 -10.14 9.32 -1.64
N GLU A 238 -9.96 10.46 -2.31
CA GLU A 238 -10.23 11.78 -1.75
C GLU A 238 -11.70 11.92 -1.34
N MET A 239 -12.63 11.48 -2.19
CA MET A 239 -14.06 11.52 -1.93
C MET A 239 -14.44 10.63 -0.74
N ILE A 240 -14.06 9.35 -0.76
CA ILE A 240 -14.43 8.38 0.28
C ILE A 240 -13.86 8.79 1.62
N LEU A 241 -12.57 9.14 1.68
CA LEU A 241 -11.92 9.54 2.92
C LEU A 241 -12.39 10.92 3.40
N GLY A 242 -12.82 11.80 2.49
CA GLY A 242 -13.51 13.05 2.81
C GLY A 242 -14.85 12.79 3.50
N LEU A 243 -15.68 11.94 2.94
CA LEU A 243 -16.95 11.52 3.54
C LEU A 243 -16.75 10.85 4.90
N ARG A 244 -15.77 9.94 5.00
CA ARG A 244 -15.46 9.24 6.26
C ARG A 244 -15.06 10.18 7.40
N ARG A 245 -14.45 11.31 7.08
CA ARG A 245 -14.08 12.33 8.08
C ARG A 245 -15.23 13.24 8.50
N SER A 246 -16.20 13.44 7.61
CA SER A 246 -17.29 14.40 7.81
C SER A 246 -18.60 13.79 8.30
N LEU A 247 -18.77 12.48 8.16
CA LEU A 247 -19.99 11.76 8.50
C LEU A 247 -19.75 10.82 9.68
N ASP A 248 -20.77 10.59 10.49
CA ASP A 248 -20.78 9.50 11.45
C ASP A 248 -20.91 8.14 10.74
N ASP A 249 -20.82 7.05 11.49
CA ASP A 249 -20.76 5.70 10.93
C ASP A 249 -22.05 5.36 10.15
N GLN A 250 -23.23 5.74 10.65
CA GLN A 250 -24.49 5.45 10.00
C GLN A 250 -24.65 6.24 8.71
N ALA A 251 -24.41 7.55 8.74
CA ALA A 251 -24.52 8.40 7.56
C ALA A 251 -23.50 8.03 6.49
N PHE A 252 -22.28 7.61 6.90
CA PHE A 252 -21.28 7.10 5.99
C PHE A 252 -21.71 5.79 5.32
N GLU A 253 -22.25 4.83 6.10
CA GLU A 253 -22.77 3.57 5.54
C GLU A 253 -23.87 3.84 4.51
N GLU A 254 -24.86 4.68 4.84
CA GLU A 254 -25.97 5.04 3.95
C GLU A 254 -25.46 5.68 2.65
N ALA A 255 -24.51 6.61 2.75
CA ALA A 255 -23.90 7.25 1.59
C ALA A 255 -23.18 6.24 0.69
N MET A 256 -22.39 5.35 1.26
CA MET A 256 -21.65 4.32 0.52
C MET A 256 -22.58 3.29 -0.13
N ARG A 257 -23.61 2.80 0.60
CA ARG A 257 -24.63 1.89 0.05
C ARG A 257 -25.34 2.51 -1.15
N LYS A 258 -25.73 3.78 -1.04
CA LYS A 258 -26.36 4.54 -2.13
C LYS A 258 -25.42 4.70 -3.32
N ALA A 259 -24.17 5.05 -3.10
CA ALA A 259 -23.18 5.28 -4.17
C ALA A 259 -22.96 4.03 -5.04
N VAL A 260 -22.96 2.84 -4.44
CA VAL A 260 -22.74 1.57 -5.16
C VAL A 260 -24.05 0.85 -5.50
N GLY A 261 -25.19 1.33 -5.02
CA GLY A 261 -26.50 0.69 -5.22
C GLY A 261 -26.64 -0.63 -4.44
N LEU A 262 -26.09 -0.70 -3.25
CA LEU A 262 -26.13 -1.90 -2.40
C LEU A 262 -27.42 -1.91 -1.58
N THR A 263 -28.27 -2.92 -1.81
CA THR A 263 -29.54 -3.15 -1.09
C THR A 263 -29.49 -4.38 -0.18
N TRP A 264 -28.41 -5.12 -0.22
CA TRP A 264 -28.13 -6.30 0.59
C TRP A 264 -28.28 -6.05 2.09
#